data_2840e673312f36759b617b6278d3048f
#
_entry.id   2840e673312f36759b617b6278d3048f
#
_cell.length_a   1.000
_cell.length_b   1.000
_cell.length_c   1.000
_cell.angle_alpha   90.00
_cell.angle_beta   90.00
_cell.angle_gamma   90.00
#
_symmetry.space_group_name_H-M   'P 1'
#
loop_
_entity.id
_entity.type
_entity.pdbx_description
1 polymer ?
#
loop_
_entity_poly.entity_id
_entity_poly.type
_entity_poly.pdbx_seq_one_letter_code
_entity_poly.pdbx_strand_id
1 'polypeptide(L)'
;KNTLFFQPAFPVSWGPNKDRVFIARPVFPHVSSPDFLQPDGKGGFERESGLGDIQLLTLAGPNTLNGLVWGVGATFKFPTASEDALGQGKYQAGPAIMILNIGEKWTSGVVLQHWWSFAGDTDRASTSQTDFQYIFRRSIPGGWSIGLGPTVTIDWKAESGERVTFPIGLGITKTVKWGGTPIKMRLEPQYSVVKPDDVAATWNIRLQFTPVIPNPFGR
;
A
#
# COMPACT_ATOMS: atom_id res chain seq x y z
N LYS A 1 -4.41 -14.42 -7.39
CA LYS A 1 -3.16 -13.81 -6.89
C LYS A 1 -3.27 -13.57 -5.39
N ASN A 2 -2.25 -13.98 -4.63
CA ASN A 2 -2.11 -13.68 -3.20
C ASN A 2 -0.87 -12.82 -3.00
N THR A 3 -0.93 -11.86 -2.09
CA THR A 3 0.24 -11.05 -1.76
C THR A 3 0.30 -10.81 -0.26
N LEU A 4 1.45 -11.14 0.34
CA LEU A 4 1.76 -10.80 1.71
C LEU A 4 2.70 -9.58 1.69
N PHE A 5 2.35 -8.52 2.39
CA PHE A 5 3.16 -7.31 2.50
C PHE A 5 3.78 -7.21 3.89
N PHE A 6 5.09 -7.08 3.96
CA PHE A 6 5.78 -6.61 5.15
C PHE A 6 6.10 -5.12 4.98
N GLN A 7 5.50 -4.26 5.81
CA GLN A 7 5.53 -2.80 5.62
C GLN A 7 5.85 -2.08 6.94
N PRO A 8 7.10 -2.14 7.42
CA PRO A 8 7.49 -1.36 8.58
C PRO A 8 7.49 0.14 8.26
N ALA A 9 7.12 0.97 9.23
CA ALA A 9 7.21 2.42 9.12
C ALA A 9 8.18 2.95 10.16
N PHE A 10 9.13 3.77 9.73
CA PHE A 10 10.17 4.36 10.54
C PHE A 10 10.00 5.88 10.61
N PRO A 11 9.27 6.41 11.62
CA PRO A 11 9.18 7.85 11.83
C PRO A 11 10.46 8.34 12.53
N VAL A 12 11.11 9.36 11.97
CA VAL A 12 12.26 10.04 12.55
C VAL A 12 11.89 11.51 12.77
N SER A 13 11.79 11.92 14.02
CA SER A 13 11.53 13.33 14.37
C SER A 13 12.81 14.15 14.24
N TRP A 14 12.69 15.34 13.66
CA TRP A 14 13.80 16.27 13.43
C TRP A 14 13.37 17.72 13.63
N GLY A 15 14.32 18.65 13.55
CA GLY A 15 14.12 20.05 13.86
C GLY A 15 14.47 20.39 15.33
N PRO A 16 14.65 21.68 15.65
CA PRO A 16 15.09 22.11 17.00
C PRO A 16 14.16 21.63 18.13
N ASN A 17 12.86 21.57 17.90
CA ASN A 17 11.86 21.14 18.87
C ASN A 17 11.24 19.78 18.51
N LYS A 18 11.87 19.01 17.61
CA LYS A 18 11.29 17.77 17.03
C LYS A 18 9.88 17.99 16.46
N ASP A 19 9.62 19.17 15.92
CA ASP A 19 8.35 19.64 15.37
C ASP A 19 8.06 19.07 13.98
N ARG A 20 9.03 18.43 13.38
CA ARG A 20 8.94 17.79 12.06
C ARG A 20 9.17 16.29 12.15
N VAL A 21 8.60 15.55 11.22
CA VAL A 21 8.80 14.11 11.09
C VAL A 21 9.13 13.74 9.65
N PHE A 22 10.10 12.86 9.50
CA PHE A 22 10.37 12.14 8.27
C PHE A 22 9.95 10.69 8.47
N ILE A 23 9.18 10.16 7.56
CA ILE A 23 8.70 8.78 7.59
C ILE A 23 9.29 8.05 6.39
N ALA A 24 9.99 6.94 6.64
CA ALA A 24 10.37 5.97 5.64
C ALA A 24 9.53 4.70 5.84
N ARG A 25 8.85 4.26 4.79
CA ARG A 25 8.04 3.03 4.79
C ARG A 25 8.43 2.15 3.61
N PRO A 26 9.41 1.26 3.79
CA PRO A 26 9.67 0.21 2.83
C PRO A 26 8.52 -0.79 2.81
N VAL A 27 8.28 -1.40 1.65
CA VAL A 27 7.26 -2.42 1.41
C VAL A 27 7.93 -3.59 0.72
N PHE A 28 7.89 -4.74 1.36
CA PHE A 28 8.43 -6.00 0.86
C PHE A 28 7.26 -6.93 0.50
N PRO A 29 6.89 -7.04 -0.79
CA PRO A 29 5.81 -7.92 -1.20
C PRO A 29 6.33 -9.34 -1.41
N HIS A 30 5.71 -10.33 -0.77
CA HIS A 30 5.81 -11.72 -1.18
C HIS A 30 4.58 -12.08 -1.99
N VAL A 31 4.77 -12.41 -3.24
CA VAL A 31 3.71 -12.59 -4.22
C VAL A 31 3.59 -14.07 -4.57
N SER A 32 2.37 -14.58 -4.69
CA SER A 32 2.06 -15.84 -5.35
C SER A 32 1.02 -15.57 -6.43
N SER A 33 1.41 -15.73 -7.68
CA SER A 33 0.62 -15.39 -8.87
C SER A 33 0.61 -16.55 -9.85
N PRO A 34 -0.50 -16.80 -10.60
CA PRO A 34 -0.44 -17.65 -11.77
C PRO A 34 0.57 -17.08 -12.78
N ASP A 35 1.37 -17.93 -13.39
CA ASP A 35 2.16 -17.58 -14.57
C ASP A 35 1.33 -17.91 -15.81
N PHE A 36 0.76 -16.90 -16.43
CA PHE A 36 -0.09 -17.07 -17.62
C PHE A 36 0.69 -17.52 -18.87
N LEU A 37 2.02 -17.55 -18.82
CA LEU A 37 2.87 -18.06 -19.91
C LEU A 37 3.17 -19.55 -19.75
N GLN A 38 2.89 -20.15 -18.60
CA GLN A 38 3.18 -21.54 -18.30
C GLN A 38 1.91 -22.33 -17.92
N PRO A 39 1.21 -22.96 -18.90
CA PRO A 39 0.08 -23.84 -18.61
C PRO A 39 0.52 -25.05 -17.77
N ASP A 40 -0.25 -25.39 -16.74
CA ASP A 40 0.03 -26.54 -15.86
C ASP A 40 -0.35 -27.91 -16.45
N GLY A 41 -0.82 -27.94 -17.69
CA GLY A 41 -1.28 -29.15 -18.38
C GLY A 41 -2.60 -29.75 -17.84
N LYS A 42 -3.23 -29.09 -16.85
CA LYS A 42 -4.48 -29.54 -16.19
C LYS A 42 -5.64 -28.57 -16.39
N GLY A 43 -5.49 -27.60 -17.31
CA GLY A 43 -6.47 -26.55 -17.58
C GLY A 43 -6.29 -25.29 -16.73
N GLY A 44 -5.15 -25.14 -16.06
CA GLY A 44 -4.73 -23.97 -15.30
C GLY A 44 -3.35 -23.48 -15.71
N PHE A 45 -2.74 -22.68 -14.84
CA PHE A 45 -1.40 -22.12 -15.02
C PHE A 45 -0.53 -22.49 -13.83
N GLU A 46 0.77 -22.69 -14.07
CA GLU A 46 1.74 -22.83 -12.99
C GLU A 46 1.72 -21.59 -12.09
N ARG A 47 2.13 -21.74 -10.85
CA ARG A 47 2.15 -20.62 -9.88
C ARG A 47 3.58 -20.30 -9.51
N GLU A 48 3.95 -19.08 -9.80
CA GLU A 48 5.18 -18.47 -9.32
C GLU A 48 4.98 -17.88 -7.92
N SER A 49 5.97 -18.04 -7.05
CA SER A 49 5.92 -17.49 -5.69
C SER A 49 7.30 -17.02 -5.26
N GLY A 50 7.38 -15.79 -4.79
CA GLY A 50 8.65 -15.19 -4.37
C GLY A 50 8.52 -13.73 -4.00
N LEU A 51 9.66 -13.07 -3.89
CA LEU A 51 9.72 -11.63 -3.66
C LEU A 51 9.26 -10.88 -4.92
N GLY A 52 8.40 -9.90 -4.74
CA GLY A 52 8.07 -8.93 -5.79
C GLY A 52 8.94 -7.67 -5.71
N ASP A 53 8.59 -6.66 -6.49
CA ASP A 53 9.32 -5.39 -6.51
C ASP A 53 9.17 -4.65 -5.18
N ILE A 54 10.28 -4.38 -4.52
CA ILE A 54 10.33 -3.59 -3.27
C ILE A 54 9.93 -2.16 -3.57
N GLN A 55 9.14 -1.58 -2.65
CA GLN A 55 8.73 -0.18 -2.73
C GLN A 55 9.24 0.59 -1.52
N LEU A 56 9.46 1.87 -1.68
CA LEU A 56 9.82 2.79 -0.61
C LEU A 56 8.98 4.05 -0.72
N LEU A 57 8.15 4.31 0.30
CA LEU A 57 7.48 5.59 0.46
C LEU A 57 8.23 6.42 1.48
N THR A 58 8.54 7.66 1.12
CA THR A 58 9.12 8.66 2.03
C THR A 58 8.19 9.86 2.12
N LEU A 59 7.97 10.37 3.34
CA LEU A 59 7.15 11.55 3.57
C LEU A 59 7.82 12.42 4.63
N ALA A 60 7.74 13.73 4.44
CA ALA A 60 8.15 14.73 5.43
C ALA A 60 7.00 15.68 5.71
N GLY A 61 6.79 16.04 6.96
CA GLY A 61 5.72 16.92 7.38
C GLY A 61 5.82 17.35 8.85
N PRO A 62 4.81 18.05 9.39
CA PRO A 62 4.73 18.38 10.81
C PRO A 62 4.63 17.10 11.67
N ASN A 63 5.29 17.11 12.82
CA ASN A 63 5.20 16.02 13.80
C ASN A 63 3.94 16.16 14.65
N THR A 64 2.78 16.01 14.01
CA THR A 64 1.45 16.07 14.65
C THR A 64 0.82 14.68 14.61
N LEU A 65 0.13 14.32 15.71
CA LEU A 65 -0.52 13.01 15.86
C LEU A 65 -2.05 13.08 15.75
N ASN A 66 -2.63 14.27 15.85
CA ASN A 66 -4.08 14.51 15.84
C ASN A 66 -4.40 15.75 14.98
N GLY A 67 -5.67 15.90 14.62
CA GLY A 67 -6.13 16.96 13.73
C GLY A 67 -5.62 16.73 12.30
N LEU A 68 -5.22 17.80 11.65
CA LEU A 68 -4.67 17.72 10.29
C LEU A 68 -3.22 17.24 10.30
N VAL A 69 -3.01 16.03 9.83
CA VAL A 69 -1.70 15.40 9.62
C VAL A 69 -1.44 15.35 8.12
N TRP A 70 -0.33 15.90 7.68
CA TRP A 70 0.03 15.86 6.26
C TRP A 70 1.52 15.62 6.07
N GLY A 71 1.87 15.14 4.90
CA GLY A 71 3.25 14.94 4.50
C GLY A 71 3.38 14.92 2.99
N VAL A 72 4.50 15.40 2.50
CA VAL A 72 4.91 15.35 1.09
C VAL A 72 6.25 14.64 0.97
N GLY A 73 6.48 14.01 -0.17
CA GLY A 73 7.72 13.30 -0.39
C GLY A 73 7.75 12.56 -1.71
N ALA A 74 8.47 11.45 -1.72
CA ALA A 74 8.68 10.66 -2.91
C ALA A 74 8.38 9.17 -2.65
N THR A 75 8.06 8.48 -3.72
CA THR A 75 7.86 7.04 -3.71
C THR A 75 8.72 6.40 -4.79
N PHE A 76 9.21 5.18 -4.50
CA PHE A 76 10.12 4.44 -5.36
C PHE A 76 9.67 2.99 -5.48
N LYS A 77 9.92 2.37 -6.65
CA LYS A 77 9.86 0.92 -6.84
C LYS A 77 11.17 0.45 -7.44
N PHE A 78 11.64 -0.68 -6.95
CA PHE A 78 12.91 -1.27 -7.37
C PHE A 78 12.65 -2.63 -8.02
N PRO A 79 13.28 -2.97 -9.14
CA PRO A 79 13.12 -4.24 -9.82
C PRO A 79 13.86 -5.35 -9.06
N THR A 80 13.29 -5.78 -7.94
CA THR A 80 13.87 -6.76 -7.01
C THR A 80 13.11 -8.06 -6.97
N ALA A 81 12.14 -8.24 -7.86
CA ALA A 81 11.40 -9.48 -7.96
C ALA A 81 12.33 -10.67 -8.20
N SER A 82 12.04 -11.77 -7.51
CA SER A 82 12.83 -13.01 -7.65
C SER A 82 12.59 -13.72 -8.99
N GLU A 83 11.43 -13.48 -9.59
CA GLU A 83 11.02 -14.06 -10.88
C GLU A 83 10.36 -12.98 -11.74
N ASP A 84 10.49 -13.10 -13.03
CA ASP A 84 9.98 -12.16 -14.02
C ASP A 84 8.46 -11.93 -13.94
N ALA A 85 7.71 -12.98 -13.64
CA ALA A 85 6.26 -12.92 -13.48
C ALA A 85 5.80 -12.19 -12.20
N LEU A 86 6.70 -11.93 -11.24
CA LEU A 86 6.39 -11.33 -9.96
C LEU A 86 6.71 -9.83 -9.87
N GLY A 87 7.38 -9.27 -10.88
CA GLY A 87 7.80 -7.87 -10.92
C GLY A 87 7.61 -7.18 -12.25
N GLN A 88 7.91 -5.90 -12.28
CA GLN A 88 7.80 -5.07 -13.49
C GLN A 88 9.14 -4.88 -14.21
N GLY A 89 10.28 -5.26 -13.59
CA GLY A 89 11.61 -5.12 -14.18
C GLY A 89 12.08 -3.66 -14.34
N LYS A 90 11.39 -2.69 -13.72
CA LYS A 90 11.66 -1.25 -13.89
C LYS A 90 11.97 -0.55 -12.57
N TYR A 91 12.97 0.34 -12.60
CA TYR A 91 13.11 1.37 -11.57
C TYR A 91 12.07 2.44 -11.80
N GLN A 92 11.32 2.77 -10.76
CA GLN A 92 10.26 3.76 -10.83
C GLN A 92 10.39 4.73 -9.67
N ALA A 93 10.05 5.99 -9.91
CA ALA A 93 10.01 7.03 -8.89
C ALA A 93 8.90 8.03 -9.20
N GLY A 94 8.50 8.79 -8.18
CA GLY A 94 7.55 9.87 -8.34
C GLY A 94 7.13 10.51 -7.03
N PRO A 95 6.21 11.49 -7.06
CA PRO A 95 5.75 12.21 -5.89
C PRO A 95 4.81 11.37 -5.03
N ALA A 96 4.79 11.70 -3.73
CA ALA A 96 3.85 11.17 -2.77
C ALA A 96 3.30 12.30 -1.88
N ILE A 97 2.01 12.22 -1.58
CA ILE A 97 1.31 13.16 -0.69
C ILE A 97 0.40 12.37 0.23
N MET A 98 0.38 12.75 1.50
CA MET A 98 -0.56 12.24 2.49
C MET A 98 -1.25 13.41 3.17
N ILE A 99 -2.57 13.35 3.28
CA ILE A 99 -3.38 14.30 4.03
C ILE A 99 -4.42 13.50 4.82
N LEU A 100 -4.35 13.57 6.14
CA LEU A 100 -5.26 12.87 7.05
C LEU A 100 -5.82 13.88 8.07
N ASN A 101 -7.08 13.74 8.38
CA ASN A 101 -7.68 14.36 9.55
C ASN A 101 -7.95 13.28 10.60
N ILE A 102 -7.24 13.35 11.72
CA ILE A 102 -7.31 12.37 12.81
C ILE A 102 -8.04 13.01 13.98
N GLY A 103 -9.34 12.79 14.07
CA GLY A 103 -10.18 13.21 15.19
C GLY A 103 -10.41 12.09 16.20
N GLU A 104 -11.07 12.41 17.30
CA GLU A 104 -11.39 11.45 18.37
C GLU A 104 -12.24 10.27 17.88
N LYS A 105 -13.26 10.57 17.09
CA LYS A 105 -14.22 9.57 16.58
C LYS A 105 -14.00 9.20 15.13
N TRP A 106 -13.45 10.10 14.33
CA TRP A 106 -13.31 9.93 12.90
C TRP A 106 -11.87 10.12 12.44
N THR A 107 -11.43 9.28 11.54
CA THR A 107 -10.21 9.46 10.76
C THR A 107 -10.58 9.45 9.30
N SER A 108 -10.23 10.50 8.59
CA SER A 108 -10.47 10.60 7.14
C SER A 108 -9.26 11.18 6.44
N GLY A 109 -9.11 10.85 5.15
CA GLY A 109 -8.06 11.45 4.34
C GLY A 109 -7.64 10.58 3.18
N VAL A 110 -6.51 10.97 2.59
CA VAL A 110 -6.00 10.38 1.36
C VAL A 110 -4.48 10.20 1.42
N VAL A 111 -4.00 9.17 0.72
CA VAL A 111 -2.59 8.99 0.37
C VAL A 111 -2.51 8.83 -1.13
N LEU A 112 -1.81 9.72 -1.79
CA LEU A 112 -1.58 9.71 -3.23
C LEU A 112 -0.12 9.40 -3.49
N GLN A 113 0.14 8.49 -4.43
CA GLN A 113 1.46 8.14 -4.92
C GLN A 113 1.40 8.03 -6.44
N HIS A 114 2.43 8.50 -7.11
CA HIS A 114 2.56 8.31 -8.55
C HIS A 114 3.97 7.83 -8.88
N TRP A 115 4.09 6.94 -9.86
CA TRP A 115 5.36 6.38 -10.31
C TRP A 115 5.48 6.45 -11.83
N TRP A 116 6.66 6.86 -12.30
CA TRP A 116 7.11 6.68 -13.67
C TRP A 116 8.33 5.78 -13.70
N SER A 117 8.40 4.87 -14.66
CA SER A 117 9.63 4.15 -14.93
C SER A 117 10.65 5.08 -15.62
N PHE A 118 11.92 4.99 -15.19
CA PHE A 118 13.01 5.78 -15.76
C PHE A 118 14.23 4.95 -16.15
N ALA A 119 14.32 3.70 -15.67
CA ALA A 119 15.39 2.75 -15.97
C ALA A 119 14.90 1.30 -15.76
N GLY A 120 15.77 0.34 -16.07
CA GLY A 120 15.53 -1.10 -15.88
C GLY A 120 15.58 -1.86 -17.19
N ASP A 121 14.98 -3.05 -17.21
CA ASP A 121 14.97 -3.97 -18.34
C ASP A 121 14.35 -3.30 -19.59
N THR A 122 15.08 -3.29 -20.71
CA THR A 122 14.66 -2.67 -21.97
C THR A 122 13.55 -3.44 -22.68
N ASP A 123 13.45 -4.74 -22.44
CA ASP A 123 12.43 -5.60 -23.05
C ASP A 123 11.08 -5.51 -22.35
N ARG A 124 11.03 -4.85 -21.19
CA ARG A 124 9.81 -4.56 -20.45
C ARG A 124 9.21 -3.20 -20.81
N ALA A 125 7.89 -3.14 -20.90
CA ALA A 125 7.17 -1.90 -21.17
C ALA A 125 7.42 -0.82 -20.10
N SER A 126 7.43 0.46 -20.50
CA SER A 126 7.47 1.57 -19.55
C SER A 126 6.18 1.62 -18.73
N THR A 127 6.30 2.03 -17.47
CA THR A 127 5.17 2.10 -16.54
C THR A 127 4.85 3.54 -16.14
N SER A 128 3.59 3.83 -15.90
CA SER A 128 3.10 5.07 -15.30
C SER A 128 1.85 4.75 -14.51
N GLN A 129 1.92 4.82 -13.18
CA GLN A 129 0.85 4.38 -12.29
C GLN A 129 0.58 5.40 -11.20
N THR A 130 -0.69 5.60 -10.87
CA THR A 130 -1.13 6.37 -9.70
C THR A 130 -1.89 5.45 -8.76
N ASP A 131 -1.52 5.48 -7.48
CA ASP A 131 -2.31 4.88 -6.39
C ASP A 131 -2.91 5.99 -5.54
N PHE A 132 -4.22 5.95 -5.39
CA PHE A 132 -5.00 6.86 -4.58
C PHE A 132 -5.73 6.08 -3.50
N GLN A 133 -5.17 6.04 -2.28
CA GLN A 133 -5.82 5.43 -1.13
C GLN A 133 -6.71 6.46 -0.46
N TYR A 134 -8.01 6.17 -0.33
CA TYR A 134 -8.94 6.98 0.44
C TYR A 134 -9.31 6.27 1.74
N ILE A 135 -9.36 7.04 2.83
CA ILE A 135 -9.53 6.52 4.19
C ILE A 135 -10.70 7.24 4.84
N PHE A 136 -11.64 6.46 5.36
CA PHE A 136 -12.72 6.99 6.17
C PHE A 136 -13.11 5.97 7.24
N ARG A 137 -12.82 6.26 8.50
CA ARG A 137 -12.97 5.30 9.61
C ARG A 137 -13.61 5.97 10.82
N ARG A 138 -14.49 5.25 11.48
CA ARG A 138 -15.08 5.63 12.75
C ARG A 138 -14.54 4.76 13.87
N SER A 139 -14.03 5.40 14.92
CA SER A 139 -13.66 4.74 16.18
C SER A 139 -14.92 4.48 17.01
N ILE A 140 -15.02 3.29 17.57
CA ILE A 140 -16.11 2.87 18.47
C ILE A 140 -15.53 2.32 19.78
N PRO A 141 -16.31 2.34 20.89
CA PRO A 141 -15.80 1.90 22.18
C PRO A 141 -15.17 0.50 22.17
N GLY A 142 -14.26 0.26 23.11
CA GLY A 142 -13.61 -1.06 23.26
C GLY A 142 -12.46 -1.31 22.26
N GLY A 143 -11.86 -0.28 21.67
CA GLY A 143 -10.73 -0.41 20.74
C GLY A 143 -11.11 -0.95 19.35
N TRP A 144 -12.36 -0.78 18.96
CA TRP A 144 -12.85 -1.11 17.65
C TRP A 144 -12.87 0.12 16.74
N SER A 145 -12.74 -0.10 15.43
CA SER A 145 -13.10 0.88 14.42
C SER A 145 -13.69 0.20 13.19
N ILE A 146 -14.60 0.89 12.52
CA ILE A 146 -15.22 0.45 11.27
C ILE A 146 -15.00 1.53 10.20
N GLY A 147 -14.82 1.13 8.96
CA GLY A 147 -14.67 2.07 7.85
C GLY A 147 -13.89 1.47 6.70
N LEU A 148 -13.53 2.31 5.78
CA LEU A 148 -12.93 1.94 4.50
C LEU A 148 -11.50 2.51 4.36
N GLY A 149 -10.73 1.90 3.49
CA GLY A 149 -9.36 2.33 3.17
C GLY A 149 -8.79 1.62 1.94
N PRO A 150 -9.63 1.35 0.90
CA PRO A 150 -9.11 0.75 -0.32
C PRO A 150 -8.24 1.74 -1.11
N THR A 151 -7.57 1.21 -2.13
CA THR A 151 -6.71 1.99 -3.02
C THR A 151 -7.24 1.89 -4.44
N VAL A 152 -7.53 3.02 -5.04
CA VAL A 152 -7.78 3.14 -6.49
C VAL A 152 -6.43 3.14 -7.19
N THR A 153 -6.28 2.30 -8.20
CA THR A 153 -5.08 2.24 -9.02
C THR A 153 -5.41 2.68 -10.44
N ILE A 154 -4.57 3.54 -11.00
CA ILE A 154 -4.69 4.02 -12.38
C ILE A 154 -3.40 3.69 -13.13
N ASP A 155 -3.47 2.82 -14.10
CA ASP A 155 -2.38 2.56 -15.05
C ASP A 155 -2.55 3.46 -16.28
N TRP A 156 -1.69 4.47 -16.39
CA TRP A 156 -1.76 5.45 -17.48
C TRP A 156 -1.25 4.90 -18.82
N LYS A 157 -0.61 3.73 -18.81
CA LYS A 157 -0.09 3.06 -20.01
C LYS A 157 -1.06 2.03 -20.59
N ALA A 158 -2.04 1.60 -19.79
CA ALA A 158 -3.07 0.69 -20.25
C ALA A 158 -4.00 1.36 -21.29
N GLU A 159 -4.69 0.55 -22.07
CA GLU A 159 -5.67 1.00 -23.06
C GLU A 159 -6.84 1.74 -22.41
N SER A 160 -7.52 2.54 -23.21
CA SER A 160 -8.71 3.26 -22.74
C SER A 160 -9.79 2.26 -22.32
N GLY A 161 -10.29 2.39 -21.09
CA GLY A 161 -11.23 1.43 -20.48
C GLY A 161 -10.56 0.48 -19.48
N GLU A 162 -9.29 0.13 -19.69
CA GLU A 162 -8.54 -0.83 -18.86
C GLU A 162 -7.62 -0.14 -17.81
N ARG A 163 -7.70 1.18 -17.67
CA ARG A 163 -6.77 1.95 -16.83
C ARG A 163 -7.05 1.90 -15.35
N VAL A 164 -8.30 1.78 -14.96
CA VAL A 164 -8.75 2.05 -13.60
C VAL A 164 -9.17 0.79 -12.88
N THR A 165 -8.59 0.55 -11.72
CA THR A 165 -9.14 -0.39 -10.73
C THR A 165 -9.67 0.42 -9.56
N PHE A 166 -11.00 0.40 -9.36
CA PHE A 166 -11.66 1.12 -8.29
C PHE A 166 -12.37 0.15 -7.34
N PRO A 167 -11.72 -0.25 -6.25
CA PRO A 167 -12.35 -1.04 -5.21
C PRO A 167 -13.12 -0.17 -4.23
N ILE A 168 -14.28 -0.66 -3.81
CA ILE A 168 -14.99 -0.21 -2.60
C ILE A 168 -14.88 -1.31 -1.55
N GLY A 169 -14.87 -0.96 -0.28
CA GLY A 169 -14.75 -1.95 0.78
C GLY A 169 -15.18 -1.39 2.12
N LEU A 170 -15.52 -2.29 3.03
CA LEU A 170 -15.80 -1.96 4.40
C LEU A 170 -15.03 -2.91 5.31
N GLY A 171 -14.24 -2.35 6.20
CA GLY A 171 -13.40 -3.12 7.10
C GLY A 171 -13.68 -2.83 8.56
N ILE A 172 -13.44 -3.85 9.37
CA ILE A 172 -13.45 -3.75 10.83
C ILE A 172 -12.04 -3.89 11.36
N THR A 173 -11.68 -3.07 12.33
CA THR A 173 -10.37 -3.11 13.00
C THR A 173 -10.57 -3.31 14.48
N LYS A 174 -9.79 -4.18 15.10
CA LYS A 174 -9.66 -4.32 16.54
C LYS A 174 -8.24 -3.98 16.97
N THR A 175 -8.11 -3.13 17.97
CA THR A 175 -6.85 -2.88 18.65
C THR A 175 -6.86 -3.60 19.99
N VAL A 176 -5.89 -4.46 20.22
CA VAL A 176 -5.66 -5.17 21.47
C VAL A 176 -4.26 -4.88 22.00
N LYS A 177 -4.02 -5.11 23.29
CA LYS A 177 -2.66 -5.11 23.85
C LYS A 177 -2.22 -6.54 24.08
N TRP A 178 -1.08 -6.91 23.51
CA TRP A 178 -0.49 -8.23 23.71
C TRP A 178 0.94 -8.04 24.24
N GLY A 179 1.20 -8.54 25.45
CA GLY A 179 2.50 -8.32 26.13
C GLY A 179 2.87 -6.84 26.28
N GLY A 180 1.88 -5.94 26.45
CA GLY A 180 2.11 -4.49 26.51
C GLY A 180 2.15 -3.76 25.17
N THR A 181 2.34 -4.47 24.06
CA THR A 181 2.39 -3.90 22.70
C THR A 181 0.98 -3.79 22.11
N PRO A 182 0.55 -2.59 21.67
CA PRO A 182 -0.70 -2.46 20.92
C PRO A 182 -0.58 -3.12 19.56
N ILE A 183 -1.57 -3.94 19.21
CA ILE A 183 -1.67 -4.62 17.94
C ILE A 183 -3.00 -4.28 17.29
N LYS A 184 -2.96 -3.78 16.07
CA LYS A 184 -4.15 -3.53 15.25
C LYS A 184 -4.33 -4.68 14.27
N MET A 185 -5.51 -5.30 14.31
CA MET A 185 -5.92 -6.34 13.37
C MET A 185 -7.09 -5.82 12.56
N ARG A 186 -7.00 -5.86 11.24
CA ARG A 186 -8.04 -5.39 10.31
C ARG A 186 -8.40 -6.49 9.33
N LEU A 187 -9.69 -6.63 9.11
CA LEU A 187 -10.30 -7.39 8.01
C LEU A 187 -11.10 -6.42 7.15
N GLU A 188 -10.85 -6.43 5.84
CA GLU A 188 -11.53 -5.55 4.88
C GLU A 188 -11.76 -6.29 3.57
N PRO A 189 -12.96 -6.87 3.36
CA PRO A 189 -13.41 -7.29 2.03
C PRO A 189 -13.59 -6.05 1.14
N GLN A 190 -13.15 -6.18 -0.11
CA GLN A 190 -13.21 -5.14 -1.13
C GLN A 190 -13.76 -5.73 -2.43
N TYR A 191 -14.61 -4.97 -3.09
CA TYR A 191 -15.19 -5.29 -4.39
C TYR A 191 -14.79 -4.22 -5.39
N SER A 192 -14.21 -4.62 -6.52
CA SER A 192 -13.82 -3.72 -7.60
C SER A 192 -15.03 -3.37 -8.44
N VAL A 193 -15.55 -2.13 -8.32
CA VAL A 193 -16.69 -1.62 -9.09
C VAL A 193 -16.29 -1.19 -10.50
N VAL A 194 -15.02 -0.85 -10.68
CA VAL A 194 -14.38 -0.66 -11.99
C VAL A 194 -13.08 -1.46 -11.95
N LYS A 195 -12.81 -2.19 -12.99
CA LYS A 195 -11.57 -2.96 -13.14
C LYS A 195 -11.32 -3.29 -14.61
N PRO A 196 -10.05 -3.51 -15.00
CA PRO A 196 -9.72 -4.19 -16.25
C PRO A 196 -10.40 -5.57 -16.32
N ASP A 197 -10.96 -5.90 -17.47
CA ASP A 197 -11.82 -7.09 -17.60
C ASP A 197 -11.05 -8.40 -17.44
N ASP A 198 -9.85 -8.50 -17.97
CA ASP A 198 -9.15 -9.78 -18.13
C ASP A 198 -8.21 -10.15 -16.98
N VAL A 199 -7.70 -9.19 -16.18
CA VAL A 199 -6.59 -9.45 -15.24
C VAL A 199 -6.86 -9.03 -13.80
N ALA A 200 -7.84 -8.18 -13.53
CA ALA A 200 -8.06 -7.67 -12.17
C ALA A 200 -9.10 -8.49 -11.39
N ALA A 201 -8.79 -8.77 -10.14
CA ALA A 201 -9.69 -9.49 -9.26
C ALA A 201 -10.94 -8.67 -8.95
N THR A 202 -12.12 -9.29 -9.07
CA THR A 202 -13.40 -8.68 -8.68
C THR A 202 -13.49 -8.53 -7.16
N TRP A 203 -13.02 -9.51 -6.40
CA TRP A 203 -12.98 -9.50 -4.94
C TRP A 203 -11.55 -9.53 -4.43
N ASN A 204 -11.29 -8.74 -3.40
CA ASN A 204 -10.06 -8.77 -2.63
C ASN A 204 -10.39 -8.81 -1.13
N ILE A 205 -9.71 -9.66 -0.38
CA ILE A 205 -9.83 -9.69 1.08
C ILE A 205 -8.50 -9.22 1.66
N ARG A 206 -8.51 -8.05 2.30
CA ARG A 206 -7.35 -7.51 2.99
C ARG A 206 -7.39 -7.93 4.46
N LEU A 207 -6.37 -8.67 4.87
CA LEU A 207 -6.05 -8.92 6.26
C LEU A 207 -4.83 -8.10 6.63
N GLN A 208 -4.89 -7.35 7.72
CA GLN A 208 -3.77 -6.54 8.18
C GLN A 208 -3.52 -6.78 9.66
N PHE A 209 -2.26 -7.00 9.99
CA PHE A 209 -1.77 -7.15 11.34
C PHE A 209 -0.66 -6.12 11.56
N THR A 210 -0.85 -5.19 12.50
CA THR A 210 0.07 -4.07 12.71
C THR A 210 0.43 -3.94 14.18
N PRO A 211 1.57 -4.48 14.63
CA PRO A 211 2.12 -4.18 15.94
C PRO A 211 2.64 -2.74 15.96
N VAL A 212 2.34 -2.01 17.04
CA VAL A 212 2.87 -0.67 17.28
C VAL A 212 4.02 -0.79 18.28
N ILE A 213 5.22 -0.95 17.76
CA ILE A 213 6.44 -1.08 18.57
C ILE A 213 7.04 0.31 18.83
N PRO A 214 7.75 0.52 19.97
CA PRO A 214 8.51 1.73 20.19
C PRO A 214 9.50 1.97 19.06
N ASN A 215 9.65 3.24 18.66
CA ASN A 215 10.58 3.60 17.59
C ASN A 215 12.02 3.38 18.07
N PRO A 216 12.79 2.45 17.46
CA PRO A 216 14.17 2.20 17.88
C PRO A 216 15.12 3.38 17.55
N PHE A 217 14.72 4.29 16.68
CA PHE A 217 15.48 5.49 16.29
C PHE A 217 14.98 6.77 16.98
N GLY A 218 13.97 6.66 17.83
CA GLY A 218 13.38 7.76 18.59
C GLY A 218 14.06 7.92 19.95
N ARG A 219 15.22 8.55 20.02
CA ARG A 219 15.79 9.12 21.26
C ARG A 219 15.48 10.60 21.36
#